data_b624788844f67850311a774df7069575
#
_entry.id   b624788844f67850311a774df7069575
#
_cell.length_a   1.000
_cell.length_b   1.000
_cell.length_c   1.000
_cell.angle_alpha   90.00
_cell.angle_beta   90.00
_cell.angle_gamma   90.00
#
_symmetry.space_group_name_H-M   'P 1'
#
loop_
_entity.id
_entity.type
_entity.pdbx_description
1 polymer ?
#
loop_
_entity_poly.entity_id
_entity_poly.type
_entity_poly.pdbx_seq_one_letter_code
_entity_poly.pdbx_strand_id
1 'polypeptide(L)'
;MRVNALDHVNIITADLDGTARFYAELFGLERRNAPPPLTPQNAQWMHDGAGRAIIHINHVDCPRLFDRAVEPGPTGALHHVALNCTGFAETLAQLKTRGLAHRLNEVTAIGLRQIFTLDPNSVLIELNFFGD
;
A
#
# COMPACT_ATOMS: atom_id res chain seq x y z
N MET A 1 24.15 13.54 8.71
CA MET A 1 22.76 13.04 8.42
C MET A 1 22.76 11.52 8.53
N ARG A 2 21.69 10.94 9.06
CA ARG A 2 21.49 9.49 9.13
C ARG A 2 20.04 9.19 8.77
N VAL A 3 19.83 8.29 7.83
CA VAL A 3 18.49 7.76 7.53
C VAL A 3 18.18 6.65 8.52
N ASN A 4 17.07 6.72 9.25
CA ASN A 4 16.68 5.72 10.26
C ASN A 4 15.78 4.63 9.68
N ALA A 5 14.85 5.01 8.80
CA ALA A 5 13.89 4.08 8.18
C ALA A 5 13.24 4.73 6.96
N LEU A 6 12.55 3.93 6.15
CA LEU A 6 11.53 4.45 5.24
C LEU A 6 10.36 4.96 6.10
N ASP A 7 9.90 6.18 5.85
CA ASP A 7 8.80 6.79 6.61
C ASP A 7 7.45 6.39 6.02
N HIS A 8 7.19 6.80 4.79
CA HIS A 8 5.95 6.46 4.09
C HIS A 8 6.14 6.48 2.57
N VAL A 9 5.14 5.97 1.86
CA VAL A 9 4.92 6.21 0.44
C VAL A 9 3.66 7.06 0.28
N ASN A 10 3.63 7.93 -0.74
CA ASN A 10 2.45 8.73 -1.07
C ASN A 10 1.85 8.25 -2.39
N ILE A 11 0.55 7.98 -2.38
CA ILE A 11 -0.23 7.56 -3.54
C ILE A 11 -1.21 8.67 -3.87
N ILE A 12 -1.21 9.12 -5.11
CA ILE A 12 -2.15 10.10 -5.62
C ILE A 12 -3.18 9.37 -6.47
N THR A 13 -4.46 9.60 -6.19
CA THR A 13 -5.55 8.87 -6.82
C THR A 13 -6.78 9.75 -7.06
N ALA A 14 -7.54 9.44 -8.10
CA ALA A 14 -8.87 10.00 -8.32
C ALA A 14 -9.94 9.30 -7.48
N ASP A 15 -9.64 8.13 -6.89
CA ASP A 15 -10.53 7.33 -6.05
C ASP A 15 -9.92 7.14 -4.64
N LEU A 16 -10.01 8.18 -3.83
CA LEU A 16 -9.47 8.17 -2.45
C LEU A 16 -10.12 7.08 -1.60
N ASP A 17 -11.44 6.96 -1.62
CA ASP A 17 -12.17 6.01 -0.80
C ASP A 17 -11.90 4.57 -1.22
N GLY A 18 -11.96 4.26 -2.51
CA GLY A 18 -11.68 2.93 -3.04
C GLY A 18 -10.25 2.49 -2.76
N THR A 19 -9.27 3.39 -2.90
CA THR A 19 -7.87 3.10 -2.57
C THR A 19 -7.69 2.84 -1.08
N ALA A 20 -8.23 3.70 -0.22
CA ALA A 20 -8.13 3.54 1.24
C ALA A 20 -8.80 2.24 1.71
N ARG A 21 -9.98 1.90 1.17
CA ARG A 21 -10.65 0.63 1.48
C ARG A 21 -9.85 -0.59 1.05
N PHE A 22 -9.21 -0.54 -0.11
CA PHE A 22 -8.33 -1.63 -0.56
C PHE A 22 -7.27 -1.96 0.48
N TYR A 23 -6.54 -0.95 0.95
CA TYR A 23 -5.49 -1.14 1.97
C TYR A 23 -6.04 -1.55 3.33
N ALA A 24 -7.18 -1.01 3.73
CA ALA A 24 -7.81 -1.37 5.01
C ALA A 24 -8.37 -2.79 4.99
N GLU A 25 -9.17 -3.14 3.98
CA GLU A 25 -9.92 -4.39 3.94
C GLU A 25 -9.07 -5.59 3.53
N LEU A 26 -8.09 -5.39 2.66
CA LEU A 26 -7.26 -6.49 2.16
C LEU A 26 -5.97 -6.66 2.98
N PHE A 27 -5.32 -5.55 3.38
CA PHE A 27 -4.04 -5.59 4.08
C PHE A 27 -4.16 -5.30 5.59
N GLY A 28 -5.36 -5.02 6.09
CA GLY A 28 -5.59 -4.78 7.50
C GLY A 28 -4.96 -3.50 8.04
N LEU A 29 -4.65 -2.53 7.17
CA LEU A 29 -4.15 -1.24 7.63
C LEU A 29 -5.29 -0.41 8.23
N GLU A 30 -5.02 0.31 9.29
CA GLU A 30 -5.99 1.19 9.93
C GLU A 30 -6.09 2.52 9.18
N ARG A 31 -7.30 2.80 8.66
CA ARG A 31 -7.60 4.07 7.99
C ARG A 31 -7.84 5.16 9.02
N ARG A 32 -7.11 6.28 8.90
CA ARG A 32 -7.32 7.48 9.71
C ARG A 32 -7.27 8.73 8.84
N ASN A 33 -7.93 9.79 9.32
CA ASN A 33 -7.82 11.11 8.69
C ASN A 33 -6.40 11.65 8.82
N ALA A 34 -5.92 12.28 7.76
CA ALA A 34 -4.67 13.03 7.80
C ALA A 34 -4.84 14.28 8.70
N PRO A 35 -3.74 14.77 9.33
CA PRO A 35 -3.83 15.95 10.17
C PRO A 35 -4.14 17.22 9.36
N PRO A 36 -4.78 18.23 9.98
CA PRO A 36 -4.97 19.53 9.33
C PRO A 36 -3.62 20.13 8.84
N PRO A 37 -3.60 20.84 7.71
CA PRO A 37 -4.74 21.40 6.95
C PRO A 37 -5.40 20.42 5.96
N LEU A 38 -4.95 19.17 5.90
CA LEU A 38 -5.60 18.14 5.07
C LEU A 38 -6.99 17.83 5.63
N THR A 39 -7.90 17.44 4.74
CA THR A 39 -9.30 17.12 5.08
C THR A 39 -9.59 15.65 4.81
N PRO A 40 -10.62 15.06 5.44
CA PRO A 40 -11.01 13.69 5.16
C PRO A 40 -11.34 13.41 3.70
N GLN A 41 -11.73 14.45 2.94
CA GLN A 41 -12.11 14.37 1.53
C GLN A 41 -10.90 14.44 0.59
N ASN A 42 -9.77 14.98 1.02
CA ASN A 42 -8.61 15.12 0.15
C ASN A 42 -7.42 14.24 0.54
N ALA A 43 -7.39 13.67 1.73
CA ALA A 43 -6.33 12.77 2.16
C ALA A 43 -6.80 11.77 3.21
N GLN A 44 -6.24 10.55 3.15
CA GLN A 44 -6.40 9.51 4.17
C GLN A 44 -5.04 8.86 4.42
N TRP A 45 -4.74 8.54 5.66
CA TRP A 45 -3.51 7.88 6.05
C TRP A 45 -3.78 6.47 6.54
N MET A 46 -2.97 5.53 6.06
CA MET A 46 -3.07 4.12 6.40
C MET A 46 -1.97 3.74 7.39
N HIS A 47 -2.38 3.24 8.56
CA HIS A 47 -1.48 2.93 9.67
C HIS A 47 -1.25 1.44 9.79
N ASP A 48 0.00 1.04 10.04
CA ASP A 48 0.38 -0.34 10.31
C ASP A 48 0.04 -0.75 11.76
N GLY A 49 0.32 -2.02 12.11
CA GLY A 49 0.07 -2.58 13.44
C GLY A 49 0.85 -1.90 14.58
N ALA A 50 1.88 -1.13 14.27
CA ALA A 50 2.63 -0.31 15.24
C ALA A 50 2.14 1.15 15.31
N GLY A 51 1.08 1.48 14.57
CA GLY A 51 0.50 2.82 14.52
C GLY A 51 1.26 3.81 13.64
N ARG A 52 2.14 3.35 12.75
CA ARG A 52 2.89 4.21 11.83
C ARG A 52 2.08 4.44 10.57
N ALA A 53 1.94 5.69 10.13
CA ALA A 53 1.26 6.07 8.90
C ALA A 53 2.16 5.78 7.69
N ILE A 54 2.17 4.54 7.23
CA ILE A 54 3.11 4.05 6.21
C ILE A 54 2.67 4.31 4.77
N ILE A 55 1.37 4.56 4.54
CA ILE A 55 0.83 4.93 3.23
C ILE A 55 -0.03 6.17 3.40
N HIS A 56 0.35 7.25 2.71
CA HIS A 56 -0.46 8.45 2.59
C HIS A 56 -1.18 8.42 1.24
N ILE A 57 -2.49 8.60 1.26
CA ILE A 57 -3.32 8.61 0.05
C ILE A 57 -3.89 10.00 -0.11
N ASN A 58 -3.60 10.65 -1.24
CA ASN A 58 -4.08 11.98 -1.55
C ASN A 58 -4.96 11.94 -2.81
N HIS A 59 -6.10 12.63 -2.75
CA HIS A 59 -6.90 12.86 -3.94
C HIS A 59 -6.13 13.73 -4.95
N VAL A 60 -6.39 13.55 -6.24
CA VAL A 60 -5.73 14.32 -7.31
C VAL A 60 -5.84 15.83 -7.12
N ASP A 61 -6.93 16.31 -6.51
CA ASP A 61 -7.17 17.73 -6.21
C ASP A 61 -6.58 18.19 -4.87
N CYS A 62 -5.93 17.30 -4.13
CA CYS A 62 -5.32 17.64 -2.84
C CYS A 62 -4.19 18.65 -3.05
N PRO A 63 -4.19 19.79 -2.35
CA PRO A 63 -3.08 20.73 -2.41
C PRO A 63 -1.76 20.07 -2.03
N ARG A 64 -0.74 20.25 -2.89
CA ARG A 64 0.61 19.70 -2.68
C ARG A 64 1.65 20.81 -2.76
N LEU A 65 2.69 20.66 -1.96
CA LEU A 65 3.81 21.62 -1.98
C LEU A 65 4.66 21.47 -3.25
N PHE A 66 4.86 20.23 -3.66
CA PHE A 66 5.55 19.88 -4.91
C PHE A 66 4.59 19.12 -5.81
N ASP A 67 4.51 19.52 -7.06
CA ASP A 67 3.61 18.91 -8.02
C ASP A 67 4.35 18.32 -9.22
N ARG A 68 3.82 17.23 -9.73
CA ARG A 68 4.21 16.60 -10.97
C ARG A 68 3.02 15.81 -11.52
N ALA A 69 3.01 15.56 -12.82
CA ALA A 69 2.01 14.69 -13.42
C ALA A 69 2.09 13.28 -12.84
N VAL A 70 0.97 12.76 -12.37
CA VAL A 70 0.83 11.41 -11.81
C VAL A 70 -0.38 10.75 -12.47
N GLU A 71 -0.13 9.60 -13.12
CA GLU A 71 -1.14 8.78 -13.77
C GLU A 71 -1.07 7.36 -13.23
N PRO A 72 -2.20 6.64 -13.08
CA PRO A 72 -2.18 5.22 -12.75
C PRO A 72 -1.35 4.42 -13.77
N GLY A 73 -0.42 3.58 -13.29
CA GLY A 73 0.45 2.80 -14.17
C GLY A 73 1.80 2.50 -13.54
N PRO A 74 2.79 2.12 -14.36
CA PRO A 74 4.15 1.87 -13.89
C PRO A 74 4.74 3.08 -13.15
N THR A 75 5.44 2.81 -12.07
CA THR A 75 5.99 3.84 -11.16
C THR A 75 7.40 4.31 -11.53
N GLY A 76 7.76 4.23 -12.81
CA GLY A 76 9.10 4.59 -13.30
C GLY A 76 10.15 3.60 -12.80
N ALA A 77 11.25 4.10 -12.25
CA ALA A 77 12.31 3.26 -11.71
C ALA A 77 11.96 2.60 -10.37
N LEU A 78 10.90 3.04 -9.68
CA LEU A 78 10.38 2.39 -8.48
C LEU A 78 9.53 1.19 -8.89
N HIS A 79 10.08 -0.04 -8.78
CA HIS A 79 9.43 -1.24 -9.27
C HIS A 79 8.27 -1.70 -8.39
N HIS A 80 8.47 -1.74 -7.08
CA HIS A 80 7.43 -2.18 -6.11
C HIS A 80 7.64 -1.58 -4.72
N VAL A 81 6.60 -1.71 -3.90
CA VAL A 81 6.64 -1.48 -2.46
C VAL A 81 6.49 -2.83 -1.77
N ALA A 82 7.40 -3.19 -0.86
CA ALA A 82 7.35 -4.44 -0.12
C ALA A 82 6.86 -4.21 1.31
N LEU A 83 5.93 -5.06 1.77
CA LEU A 83 5.37 -5.07 3.11
C LEU A 83 5.71 -6.39 3.81
N ASN A 84 6.14 -6.31 5.08
CA ASN A 84 6.32 -7.50 5.92
C ASN A 84 4.97 -7.85 6.55
N CYS A 85 4.50 -9.07 6.36
CA CYS A 85 3.14 -9.50 6.67
C CYS A 85 3.10 -10.82 7.44
N THR A 86 1.95 -11.08 8.05
CA THR A 86 1.53 -12.38 8.57
C THR A 86 0.17 -12.75 7.98
N GLY A 87 -0.21 -14.03 7.97
CA GLY A 87 -1.50 -14.49 7.45
C GLY A 87 -1.49 -14.77 5.95
N PHE A 88 -0.50 -15.49 5.45
CA PHE A 88 -0.38 -15.84 4.03
C PHE A 88 -1.64 -16.52 3.47
N ALA A 89 -2.14 -17.55 4.18
CA ALA A 89 -3.28 -18.33 3.69
C ALA A 89 -4.55 -17.48 3.59
N GLU A 90 -4.80 -16.66 4.59
CA GLU A 90 -5.95 -15.76 4.65
C GLU A 90 -5.87 -14.69 3.54
N THR A 91 -4.69 -14.10 3.36
CA THR A 91 -4.46 -13.10 2.32
C THR A 91 -4.68 -13.70 0.93
N LEU A 92 -4.13 -14.89 0.67
CA LEU A 92 -4.32 -15.58 -0.60
C LEU A 92 -5.78 -15.92 -0.86
N ALA A 93 -6.51 -16.37 0.16
CA ALA A 93 -7.94 -16.67 0.07
C ALA A 93 -8.75 -15.40 -0.27
N GLN A 94 -8.45 -14.26 0.36
CA GLN A 94 -9.11 -12.99 0.08
C GLN A 94 -8.85 -12.50 -1.35
N LEU A 95 -7.61 -12.58 -1.83
CA LEU A 95 -7.28 -12.21 -3.21
C LEU A 95 -8.07 -13.03 -4.23
N LYS A 96 -8.15 -14.35 -4.01
CA LYS A 96 -8.92 -15.27 -4.86
C LYS A 96 -10.41 -14.94 -4.83
N THR A 97 -10.99 -14.76 -3.64
CA THR A 97 -12.42 -14.44 -3.46
C THR A 97 -12.80 -13.12 -4.13
N ARG A 98 -11.90 -12.14 -4.09
CA ARG A 98 -12.11 -10.83 -4.73
C ARG A 98 -11.77 -10.81 -6.21
N GLY A 99 -11.27 -11.92 -6.78
CA GLY A 99 -10.84 -11.99 -8.18
C GLY A 99 -9.66 -11.08 -8.52
N LEU A 100 -8.81 -10.76 -7.55
CA LEU A 100 -7.66 -9.89 -7.75
C LEU A 100 -6.49 -10.65 -8.34
N ALA A 101 -5.89 -10.09 -9.38
CA ALA A 101 -4.70 -10.66 -10.01
C ALA A 101 -3.54 -10.70 -9.01
N HIS A 102 -2.87 -11.84 -8.93
CA HIS A 102 -1.73 -12.03 -8.05
C HIS A 102 -0.76 -13.07 -8.61
N ARG A 103 0.48 -13.01 -8.13
CA ARG A 103 1.51 -14.01 -8.39
C ARG A 103 2.15 -14.45 -7.10
N LEU A 104 2.58 -15.71 -7.06
CA LEU A 104 3.24 -16.30 -5.89
C LEU A 104 4.70 -16.56 -6.22
N ASN A 105 5.54 -16.39 -5.21
CA ASN A 105 6.94 -16.80 -5.25
C ASN A 105 7.33 -17.36 -3.89
N GLU A 106 8.34 -18.21 -3.87
CA GLU A 106 8.89 -18.80 -2.65
C GLU A 106 10.42 -18.80 -2.70
N VAL A 107 11.02 -18.37 -1.60
CA VAL A 107 12.47 -18.41 -1.38
C VAL A 107 12.72 -19.33 -0.19
N THR A 108 12.74 -20.63 -0.46
CA THR A 108 12.80 -21.69 0.58
C THR A 108 14.01 -21.60 1.47
N ALA A 109 15.16 -21.13 0.95
CA ALA A 109 16.40 -20.98 1.71
C ALA A 109 16.26 -20.06 2.94
N ILE A 110 15.30 -19.15 2.94
CA ILE A 110 15.05 -18.21 4.06
C ILE A 110 13.63 -18.29 4.62
N GLY A 111 12.87 -19.32 4.22
CA GLY A 111 11.49 -19.51 4.68
C GLY A 111 10.54 -18.37 4.28
N LEU A 112 10.79 -17.74 3.13
CA LEU A 112 10.01 -16.61 2.64
C LEU A 112 9.00 -17.08 1.60
N ARG A 113 7.72 -16.76 1.83
CA ARG A 113 6.66 -16.83 0.81
C ARG A 113 6.22 -15.41 0.44
N GLN A 114 5.98 -15.19 -0.84
CA GLN A 114 5.65 -13.87 -1.37
C GLN A 114 4.37 -13.90 -2.17
N ILE A 115 3.59 -12.85 -2.04
CA ILE A 115 2.44 -12.56 -2.91
C ILE A 115 2.68 -11.21 -3.55
N PHE A 116 2.60 -11.15 -4.89
CA PHE A 116 2.64 -9.91 -5.66
C PHE A 116 1.24 -9.59 -6.15
N THR A 117 0.78 -8.38 -5.95
CA THR A 117 -0.52 -7.90 -6.43
C THR A 117 -0.44 -6.40 -6.77
N LEU A 118 -1.43 -5.92 -7.50
CA LEU A 118 -1.55 -4.49 -7.83
C LEU A 118 -2.60 -3.83 -6.95
N ASP A 119 -2.32 -2.63 -6.49
CA ASP A 119 -3.34 -1.78 -5.90
C ASP A 119 -4.28 -1.20 -6.98
N PRO A 120 -5.38 -0.49 -6.61
CA PRO A 120 -6.28 0.10 -7.60
C PRO A 120 -5.64 1.12 -8.54
N ASN A 121 -4.46 1.63 -8.23
CA ASN A 121 -3.72 2.62 -9.03
C ASN A 121 -2.53 2.01 -9.77
N SER A 122 -2.48 0.67 -9.90
CA SER A 122 -1.39 -0.08 -10.56
C SER A 122 -0.03 0.01 -9.85
N VAL A 123 -0.03 0.33 -8.55
CA VAL A 123 1.18 0.22 -7.72
C VAL A 123 1.43 -1.26 -7.43
N LEU A 124 2.61 -1.77 -7.80
CA LEU A 124 2.98 -3.15 -7.50
C LEU A 124 3.34 -3.29 -6.01
N ILE A 125 2.61 -4.14 -5.32
CA ILE A 125 2.81 -4.47 -3.91
C ILE A 125 3.37 -5.88 -3.79
N GLU A 126 4.46 -6.02 -3.04
CA GLU A 126 5.04 -7.29 -2.64
C GLU A 126 4.71 -7.55 -1.17
N LEU A 127 4.03 -8.65 -0.89
CA LEU A 127 3.70 -9.08 0.47
C LEU A 127 4.63 -10.21 0.88
N ASN A 128 5.44 -9.99 1.91
CA ASN A 128 6.45 -10.91 2.39
C ASN A 128 6.02 -11.58 3.70
N PHE A 129 5.99 -12.91 3.70
CA PHE A 129 5.59 -13.74 4.82
C PHE A 129 6.74 -14.67 5.20
N PHE A 130 7.34 -14.46 6.39
CA PHE A 130 8.44 -15.28 6.89
C PHE A 130 7.93 -16.27 7.95
N GLY A 131 8.14 -17.56 7.70
CA GLY A 131 7.78 -18.62 8.65
C GLY A 131 6.28 -18.81 8.87
N ASP A 132 5.48 -18.37 7.93
CA ASP A 132 4.02 -18.34 8.04
C ASP A 132 3.35 -19.29 7.01
#